data_f0ad60561d2f0a2b67876a290959586b
#
_entry.id   f0ad60561d2f0a2b67876a290959586b
#
_cell.length_a   1.000
_cell.length_b   1.000
_cell.length_c   1.000
_cell.angle_alpha   90.00
_cell.angle_beta   90.00
_cell.angle_gamma   90.00
#
_symmetry.space_group_name_H-M   'P 1'
#
loop_
_entity.id
_entity.type
_entity.pdbx_description
1 polymer ?
#
loop_
_entity_poly.entity_id
_entity_poly.type
_entity_poly.pdbx_seq_one_letter_code
_entity_poly.pdbx_strand_id
1 'polypeptide(L)'
;MPAVFVTYSLAYLDRANYGFGAAAGMAETLHINNSRSAFLGSLFFFGYFLFQIPGAAYAQRKSATRLIFFSLICWGALAALTGVIREFWLLALDRFLLGVAESAIFPAILILLTHWFTHAERSRANAVLMLGNPVTVLWMSAVTGFLIKAVGWQMTFVLEGIPAILWAFIWTLVVRDHPQQAQWMIKDCCDQLASELESEQKMLPRMANFRTTLRVPGVLLLCAQYFCWSAGLYGFVLWLPTMVGAGSARGIEMVGLLSAVPFLPAIVLMLGVAYLSDRTLNRKRYIGPFLVLAGVALFISSMTAGYSFWLAYAFLIVAGGAMFAPYGPFFSIVPEMLPKNVAGEVMALVNSCGALGGFAGTWLVGLLQALTGNSRAGYLVMSMSLMLAGGIIFRLRAAKPASNS
;
A
#
# COMPACT_ATOMS: atom_id res chain seq x y z
N MET A 1 -18.22 -6.13 -2.81
CA MET A 1 -17.12 -5.80 -1.85
C MET A 1 -16.22 -6.99 -1.50
N PRO A 2 -16.70 -8.20 -1.08
CA PRO A 2 -15.78 -9.28 -0.69
C PRO A 2 -14.73 -9.63 -1.73
N ALA A 3 -15.11 -9.78 -3.00
CA ALA A 3 -14.16 -10.09 -4.09
C ALA A 3 -13.07 -9.04 -4.26
N VAL A 4 -13.42 -7.76 -4.17
CA VAL A 4 -12.48 -6.64 -4.23
C VAL A 4 -11.51 -6.66 -3.04
N PHE A 5 -12.03 -6.92 -1.84
CA PHE A 5 -11.22 -7.02 -0.62
C PHE A 5 -10.22 -8.17 -0.71
N VAL A 6 -10.64 -9.37 -1.15
CA VAL A 6 -9.74 -10.52 -1.34
C VAL A 6 -8.66 -10.22 -2.38
N THR A 7 -9.03 -9.62 -3.54
CA THR A 7 -8.06 -9.25 -4.57
C THR A 7 -7.00 -8.29 -4.04
N TYR A 8 -7.41 -7.27 -3.29
CA TYR A 8 -6.50 -6.30 -2.71
C TYR A 8 -5.63 -6.90 -1.59
N SER A 9 -6.21 -7.82 -0.80
CA SER A 9 -5.48 -8.57 0.22
C SER A 9 -4.38 -9.44 -0.37
N LEU A 10 -4.68 -10.17 -1.47
CA LEU A 10 -3.68 -10.97 -2.18
C LEU A 10 -2.53 -10.09 -2.72
N ALA A 11 -2.84 -8.90 -3.28
CA ALA A 11 -1.81 -7.97 -3.74
C ALA A 11 -0.91 -7.46 -2.60
N TYR A 12 -1.46 -7.29 -1.41
CA TYR A 12 -0.67 -6.86 -0.25
C TYR A 12 0.22 -7.96 0.32
N LEU A 13 -0.14 -9.22 0.15
CA LEU A 13 0.66 -10.37 0.57
C LEU A 13 2.04 -10.33 -0.08
N ASP A 14 2.11 -10.20 -1.40
CA ASP A 14 3.37 -10.21 -2.15
C ASP A 14 4.28 -9.00 -1.88
N ARG A 15 3.72 -7.89 -1.44
CA ARG A 15 4.49 -6.71 -1.05
C ARG A 15 5.25 -6.89 0.25
N ALA A 16 4.66 -7.60 1.19
CA ALA A 16 5.23 -7.75 2.53
C ALA A 16 6.06 -9.01 2.70
N ASN A 17 5.78 -10.10 1.94
CA ASN A 17 6.47 -11.39 2.07
C ASN A 17 7.97 -11.32 1.78
N TYR A 18 8.42 -10.41 0.88
CA TYR A 18 9.84 -10.22 0.61
C TYR A 18 10.66 -9.93 1.87
N GLY A 19 10.13 -9.11 2.78
CA GLY A 19 10.78 -8.81 4.06
C GLY A 19 11.01 -10.08 4.92
N PHE A 20 10.06 -11.01 4.90
CA PHE A 20 10.20 -12.31 5.59
C PHE A 20 11.22 -13.21 4.90
N GLY A 21 11.25 -13.28 3.57
CA GLY A 21 12.29 -13.99 2.83
C GLY A 21 13.68 -13.45 3.14
N ALA A 22 13.84 -12.13 3.16
CA ALA A 22 15.09 -11.46 3.52
C ALA A 22 15.53 -11.78 4.96
N ALA A 23 14.60 -11.77 5.92
CA ALA A 23 14.85 -12.12 7.31
C ALA A 23 15.17 -13.63 7.52
N ALA A 24 14.72 -14.48 6.60
CA ALA A 24 14.94 -15.94 6.63
C ALA A 24 16.22 -16.39 5.90
N GLY A 25 17.17 -15.50 5.61
CA GLY A 25 18.44 -15.85 5.01
C GLY A 25 18.44 -15.90 3.47
N MET A 26 17.47 -15.28 2.81
CA MET A 26 17.44 -15.19 1.33
C MET A 26 18.73 -14.57 0.77
N ALA A 27 19.26 -13.52 1.43
CA ALA A 27 20.48 -12.86 1.00
C ALA A 27 21.71 -13.80 1.04
N GLU A 28 21.80 -14.65 2.07
CA GLU A 28 22.85 -15.65 2.23
C GLU A 28 22.73 -16.74 1.15
N THR A 29 21.51 -17.24 0.92
CA THR A 29 21.24 -18.27 -0.10
C THR A 29 21.56 -17.82 -1.51
N LEU A 30 21.35 -16.53 -1.81
CA LEU A 30 21.64 -15.91 -3.11
C LEU A 30 23.05 -15.33 -3.21
N HIS A 31 23.86 -15.43 -2.16
CA HIS A 31 25.21 -14.85 -2.06
C HIS A 31 25.25 -13.35 -2.39
N ILE A 32 24.24 -12.59 -1.92
CA ILE A 32 24.13 -11.15 -2.11
C ILE A 32 24.27 -10.41 -0.79
N ASN A 33 24.75 -9.16 -0.86
CA ASN A 33 24.82 -8.30 0.31
C ASN A 33 23.47 -7.63 0.63
N ASN A 34 23.34 -7.04 1.80
CA ASN A 34 22.11 -6.38 2.26
C ASN A 34 21.65 -5.25 1.31
N SER A 35 22.57 -4.52 0.68
CA SER A 35 22.23 -3.46 -0.28
C SER A 35 21.58 -4.04 -1.53
N ARG A 36 22.09 -5.14 -2.07
CA ARG A 36 21.50 -5.83 -3.23
C ARG A 36 20.14 -6.45 -2.87
N SER A 37 20.02 -7.02 -1.66
CA SER A 37 18.73 -7.52 -1.18
C SER A 37 17.69 -6.40 -1.05
N ALA A 38 18.07 -5.27 -0.46
CA ALA A 38 17.19 -4.09 -0.38
C ALA A 38 16.79 -3.55 -1.75
N PHE A 39 17.72 -3.55 -2.72
CA PHE A 39 17.46 -3.16 -4.11
C PHE A 39 16.43 -4.09 -4.76
N LEU A 40 16.54 -5.40 -4.61
CA LEU A 40 15.54 -6.37 -5.10
C LEU A 40 14.15 -6.09 -4.53
N GLY A 41 14.05 -5.88 -3.21
CA GLY A 41 12.78 -5.55 -2.56
C GLY A 41 12.19 -4.22 -3.04
N SER A 42 13.04 -3.23 -3.37
CA SER A 42 12.61 -1.91 -3.84
C SER A 42 12.16 -1.89 -5.30
N LEU A 43 12.72 -2.74 -6.15
CA LEU A 43 12.42 -2.79 -7.59
C LEU A 43 10.93 -3.03 -7.89
N PHE A 44 10.24 -3.74 -7.02
CA PHE A 44 8.78 -3.88 -7.06
C PHE A 44 8.09 -2.51 -7.12
N PHE A 45 8.44 -1.60 -6.22
CA PHE A 45 7.83 -0.27 -6.14
C PHE A 45 8.19 0.60 -7.36
N PHE A 46 9.35 0.40 -7.95
CA PHE A 46 9.75 1.11 -9.16
C PHE A 46 8.93 0.67 -10.38
N GLY A 47 8.74 -0.63 -10.57
CA GLY A 47 7.84 -1.16 -11.59
C GLY A 47 6.40 -0.68 -11.39
N TYR A 48 5.93 -0.71 -10.15
CA TYR A 48 4.62 -0.23 -9.75
C TYR A 48 4.42 1.27 -10.08
N PHE A 49 5.42 2.11 -9.79
CA PHE A 49 5.39 3.54 -10.11
C PHE A 49 5.23 3.82 -11.60
N LEU A 50 6.04 3.16 -12.44
CA LEU A 50 6.07 3.45 -13.88
C LEU A 50 4.78 3.07 -14.61
N PHE A 51 4.13 1.98 -14.20
CA PHE A 51 3.01 1.42 -14.94
C PHE A 51 1.63 1.70 -14.32
N GLN A 52 1.55 2.36 -13.19
CA GLN A 52 0.28 2.67 -12.53
C GLN A 52 -0.62 3.58 -13.40
N ILE A 53 -0.07 4.64 -13.99
CA ILE A 53 -0.85 5.56 -14.85
C ILE A 53 -1.28 4.88 -16.14
N PRO A 54 -0.40 4.19 -16.91
CA PRO A 54 -0.82 3.39 -18.07
C PRO A 54 -1.89 2.34 -17.74
N GLY A 55 -1.73 1.64 -16.61
CA GLY A 55 -2.70 0.65 -16.15
C GLY A 55 -4.07 1.24 -15.84
N ALA A 56 -4.12 2.36 -15.14
CA ALA A 56 -5.36 3.10 -14.88
C ALA A 56 -6.06 3.53 -16.18
N ALA A 57 -5.31 4.06 -17.14
CA ALA A 57 -5.84 4.47 -18.43
C ALA A 57 -6.42 3.29 -19.23
N TYR A 58 -5.77 2.13 -19.18
CA TYR A 58 -6.29 0.90 -19.80
C TYR A 58 -7.59 0.44 -19.11
N ALA A 59 -7.62 0.38 -17.78
CA ALA A 59 -8.79 -0.02 -17.01
C ALA A 59 -10.01 0.85 -17.34
N GLN A 60 -9.81 2.15 -17.46
CA GLN A 60 -10.88 3.10 -17.76
C GLN A 60 -11.40 2.99 -19.20
N ARG A 61 -10.50 2.72 -20.18
CA ARG A 61 -10.86 2.71 -21.61
C ARG A 61 -11.36 1.37 -22.13
N LYS A 62 -10.97 0.27 -21.49
CA LYS A 62 -11.23 -1.09 -21.97
C LYS A 62 -12.07 -1.88 -20.96
N SER A 63 -11.43 -2.45 -19.93
CA SER A 63 -12.10 -3.26 -18.92
C SER A 63 -11.21 -3.40 -17.70
N ALA A 64 -11.70 -2.96 -16.55
CA ALA A 64 -11.04 -3.13 -15.27
C ALA A 64 -11.01 -4.60 -14.85
N THR A 65 -12.13 -5.33 -15.09
CA THR A 65 -12.24 -6.76 -14.74
C THR A 65 -11.24 -7.62 -15.50
N ARG A 66 -11.09 -7.40 -16.82
CA ARG A 66 -10.11 -8.14 -17.62
C ARG A 66 -8.67 -7.81 -17.23
N LEU A 67 -8.38 -6.53 -16.96
CA LEU A 67 -7.05 -6.11 -16.53
C LEU A 67 -6.67 -6.81 -15.23
N ILE A 68 -7.55 -6.80 -14.24
CA ILE A 68 -7.32 -7.47 -12.96
C ILE A 68 -7.11 -8.97 -13.13
N PHE A 69 -7.88 -9.62 -14.02
CA PHE A 69 -7.68 -11.05 -14.33
C PHE A 69 -6.28 -11.36 -14.83
N PHE A 70 -5.81 -10.64 -15.87
CA PHE A 70 -4.46 -10.85 -16.40
C PHE A 70 -3.38 -10.47 -15.39
N SER A 71 -3.59 -9.39 -14.64
CA SER A 71 -2.68 -9.01 -13.56
C SER A 71 -2.56 -10.10 -12.50
N LEU A 72 -3.66 -10.70 -12.04
CA LEU A 72 -3.68 -11.80 -11.07
C LEU A 72 -2.87 -13.02 -11.53
N ILE A 73 -3.01 -13.41 -12.80
CA ILE A 73 -2.25 -14.53 -13.36
C ILE A 73 -0.77 -14.18 -13.48
N CYS A 74 -0.46 -13.02 -14.08
CA CYS A 74 0.93 -12.60 -14.28
C CYS A 74 1.65 -12.42 -12.96
N TRP A 75 1.05 -11.71 -12.02
CA TRP A 75 1.66 -11.47 -10.72
C TRP A 75 1.80 -12.77 -9.90
N GLY A 76 0.76 -13.65 -9.87
CA GLY A 76 0.86 -14.92 -9.16
C GLY A 76 1.97 -15.84 -9.73
N ALA A 77 2.16 -15.84 -11.07
CA ALA A 77 3.27 -16.55 -11.70
C ALA A 77 4.62 -15.94 -11.33
N LEU A 78 4.78 -14.62 -11.38
CA LEU A 78 6.01 -13.92 -11.01
C LEU A 78 6.32 -14.09 -9.52
N ALA A 79 5.32 -14.01 -8.64
CA ALA A 79 5.49 -14.27 -7.21
C ALA A 79 6.02 -15.69 -6.96
N ALA A 80 5.47 -16.70 -7.65
CA ALA A 80 5.97 -18.06 -7.57
C ALA A 80 7.41 -18.20 -8.14
N LEU A 81 7.72 -17.50 -9.25
CA LEU A 81 9.05 -17.49 -9.86
C LEU A 81 10.10 -16.88 -8.93
N THR A 82 9.76 -15.89 -8.11
CA THR A 82 10.66 -15.33 -7.06
C THR A 82 11.27 -16.45 -6.19
N GLY A 83 10.51 -17.50 -5.87
CA GLY A 83 10.97 -18.66 -5.08
C GLY A 83 11.91 -19.62 -5.82
N VAL A 84 11.91 -19.58 -7.16
CA VAL A 84 12.66 -20.52 -8.01
C VAL A 84 13.96 -19.91 -8.55
N ILE A 85 13.94 -18.62 -8.86
CA ILE A 85 15.08 -17.90 -9.48
C ILE A 85 16.24 -17.79 -8.48
N ARG A 86 17.46 -18.07 -8.95
CA ARG A 86 18.71 -17.99 -8.16
C ARG A 86 19.65 -16.88 -8.65
N GLU A 87 19.49 -16.49 -9.89
CA GLU A 87 20.35 -15.51 -10.53
C GLU A 87 19.86 -14.09 -10.20
N PHE A 88 20.78 -13.21 -9.75
CA PHE A 88 20.45 -11.89 -9.23
C PHE A 88 19.71 -11.01 -10.25
N TRP A 89 20.20 -10.92 -11.49
CA TRP A 89 19.62 -10.03 -12.49
C TRP A 89 18.26 -10.53 -12.99
N LEU A 90 18.09 -11.84 -13.07
CA LEU A 90 16.81 -12.44 -13.42
C LEU A 90 15.78 -12.21 -12.30
N LEU A 91 16.20 -12.32 -11.04
CA LEU A 91 15.36 -12.00 -9.89
C LEU A 91 15.03 -10.50 -9.82
N ALA A 92 15.98 -9.63 -10.19
CA ALA A 92 15.74 -8.21 -10.28
C ALA A 92 14.68 -7.87 -11.35
N LEU A 93 14.76 -8.52 -12.52
CA LEU A 93 13.76 -8.39 -13.57
C LEU A 93 12.40 -8.91 -13.10
N ASP A 94 12.36 -10.07 -12.46
CA ASP A 94 11.14 -10.65 -11.90
C ASP A 94 10.46 -9.72 -10.90
N ARG A 95 11.20 -9.15 -9.93
CA ARG A 95 10.69 -8.19 -8.96
C ARG A 95 10.16 -6.91 -9.60
N PHE A 96 10.83 -6.42 -10.65
CA PHE A 96 10.35 -5.27 -11.42
C PHE A 96 9.04 -5.59 -12.15
N LEU A 97 8.98 -6.73 -12.86
CA LEU A 97 7.80 -7.17 -13.59
C LEU A 97 6.62 -7.47 -12.66
N LEU A 98 6.88 -8.00 -11.46
CA LEU A 98 5.87 -8.20 -10.42
C LEU A 98 5.22 -6.86 -10.04
N GLY A 99 6.04 -5.82 -9.83
CA GLY A 99 5.54 -4.46 -9.59
C GLY A 99 4.70 -3.91 -10.75
N VAL A 100 5.14 -4.16 -11.99
CA VAL A 100 4.37 -3.80 -13.21
C VAL A 100 3.02 -4.50 -13.23
N ALA A 101 2.98 -5.81 -12.99
CA ALA A 101 1.76 -6.61 -13.03
C ALA A 101 0.74 -6.18 -11.97
N GLU A 102 1.20 -5.78 -10.78
CA GLU A 102 0.31 -5.29 -9.71
C GLU A 102 -0.09 -3.82 -9.84
N SER A 103 0.65 -3.00 -10.55
CA SER A 103 0.50 -1.54 -10.58
C SER A 103 -0.91 -1.07 -10.92
N ALA A 104 -1.60 -1.81 -11.77
CA ALA A 104 -2.92 -1.47 -12.28
C ALA A 104 -4.06 -1.89 -11.32
N ILE A 105 -3.81 -2.76 -10.34
CA ILE A 105 -4.85 -3.37 -9.49
C ILE A 105 -5.61 -2.30 -8.71
N PHE A 106 -4.90 -1.45 -7.96
CA PHE A 106 -5.54 -0.44 -7.12
C PHE A 106 -6.40 0.55 -7.93
N PRO A 107 -5.89 1.21 -8.99
CA PRO A 107 -6.71 2.10 -9.79
C PRO A 107 -7.86 1.38 -10.53
N ALA A 108 -7.66 0.14 -10.99
CA ALA A 108 -8.73 -0.64 -11.60
C ALA A 108 -9.86 -0.96 -10.62
N ILE A 109 -9.52 -1.30 -9.37
CA ILE A 109 -10.50 -1.49 -8.30
C ILE A 109 -11.28 -0.19 -8.05
N LEU A 110 -10.60 0.96 -7.95
CA LEU A 110 -11.27 2.25 -7.76
C LEU A 110 -12.25 2.56 -8.90
N ILE A 111 -11.90 2.25 -10.15
CA ILE A 111 -12.79 2.39 -11.31
C ILE A 111 -14.00 1.46 -11.15
N LEU A 112 -13.82 0.20 -10.81
CA LEU A 112 -14.93 -0.72 -10.54
C LEU A 112 -15.86 -0.21 -9.44
N LEU A 113 -15.32 0.35 -8.36
CA LEU A 113 -16.14 0.94 -7.30
C LEU A 113 -17.00 2.11 -7.81
N THR A 114 -16.53 2.88 -8.81
CA THR A 114 -17.36 3.94 -9.42
C THR A 114 -18.49 3.39 -10.29
N HIS A 115 -18.36 2.18 -10.83
CA HIS A 115 -19.38 1.53 -11.66
C HIS A 115 -20.43 0.77 -10.84
N TRP A 116 -20.13 0.44 -9.55
CA TRP A 116 -20.99 -0.41 -8.73
C TRP A 116 -21.57 0.27 -7.50
N PHE A 117 -21.05 1.44 -7.11
CA PHE A 117 -21.46 2.15 -5.90
C PHE A 117 -21.80 3.59 -6.21
N THR A 118 -22.93 4.05 -5.68
CA THR A 118 -23.33 5.44 -5.70
C THR A 118 -22.33 6.32 -4.95
N HIS A 119 -22.35 7.62 -5.18
CA HIS A 119 -21.45 8.56 -4.52
C HIS A 119 -21.52 8.47 -2.98
N ALA A 120 -22.73 8.25 -2.44
CA ALA A 120 -22.95 8.11 -1.01
C ALA A 120 -22.30 6.84 -0.41
N GLU A 121 -22.20 5.76 -1.20
CA GLU A 121 -21.68 4.46 -0.78
C GLU A 121 -20.17 4.31 -1.03
N ARG A 122 -19.60 5.03 -2.00
CA ARG A 122 -18.17 4.93 -2.38
C ARG A 122 -17.22 5.20 -1.22
N SER A 123 -17.56 6.11 -0.32
CA SER A 123 -16.72 6.39 0.85
C SER A 123 -16.57 5.15 1.75
N ARG A 124 -17.67 4.44 1.99
CA ARG A 124 -17.66 3.18 2.77
C ARG A 124 -16.92 2.07 2.03
N ALA A 125 -17.16 1.94 0.72
CA ALA A 125 -16.47 0.96 -0.11
C ALA A 125 -14.94 1.18 -0.13
N ASN A 126 -14.49 2.41 -0.26
CA ASN A 126 -13.08 2.77 -0.18
C ASN A 126 -12.49 2.51 1.21
N ALA A 127 -13.22 2.78 2.28
CA ALA A 127 -12.76 2.50 3.64
C ALA A 127 -12.55 0.99 3.85
N VAL A 128 -13.49 0.16 3.40
CA VAL A 128 -13.35 -1.31 3.44
C VAL A 128 -12.16 -1.77 2.60
N LEU A 129 -11.94 -1.20 1.41
CA LEU A 129 -10.77 -1.51 0.58
C LEU A 129 -9.46 -1.20 1.31
N MET A 130 -9.35 -0.01 1.91
CA MET A 130 -8.13 0.42 2.60
C MET A 130 -7.81 -0.40 3.85
N LEU A 131 -8.82 -0.91 4.56
CA LEU A 131 -8.64 -1.84 5.67
C LEU A 131 -7.95 -3.16 5.24
N GLY A 132 -8.07 -3.55 3.97
CA GLY A 132 -7.37 -4.69 3.42
C GLY A 132 -5.87 -4.65 3.66
N ASN A 133 -5.25 -3.46 3.70
CA ASN A 133 -3.82 -3.30 3.91
C ASN A 133 -3.36 -3.80 5.30
N PRO A 134 -3.69 -3.17 6.42
CA PRO A 134 -3.19 -3.62 7.72
C PRO A 134 -3.78 -4.99 8.13
N VAL A 135 -5.00 -5.32 7.72
CA VAL A 135 -5.61 -6.64 7.97
C VAL A 135 -4.81 -7.74 7.29
N THR A 136 -4.44 -7.54 6.02
CA THR A 136 -3.64 -8.55 5.30
C THR A 136 -2.27 -8.74 5.93
N VAL A 137 -1.55 -7.68 6.19
CA VAL A 137 -0.22 -7.79 6.80
C VAL A 137 -0.28 -8.44 8.18
N LEU A 138 -1.36 -8.20 8.94
CA LEU A 138 -1.57 -8.83 10.25
C LEU A 138 -1.57 -10.37 10.17
N TRP A 139 -2.48 -10.96 9.40
CA TRP A 139 -2.61 -12.43 9.36
C TRP A 139 -1.50 -13.08 8.52
N MET A 140 -1.11 -12.42 7.43
CA MET A 140 -0.10 -12.90 6.51
C MET A 140 1.28 -12.97 7.19
N SER A 141 1.66 -11.99 8.04
CA SER A 141 2.93 -12.02 8.76
C SER A 141 3.09 -13.30 9.59
N ALA A 142 2.02 -13.73 10.27
CA ALA A 142 2.03 -14.98 11.02
C ALA A 142 2.12 -16.20 10.08
N VAL A 143 1.26 -16.26 9.06
CA VAL A 143 1.20 -17.38 8.10
C VAL A 143 2.52 -17.55 7.36
N THR A 144 3.11 -16.50 6.81
CA THR A 144 4.39 -16.54 6.10
C THR A 144 5.52 -17.01 7.02
N GLY A 145 5.56 -16.55 8.28
CA GLY A 145 6.56 -17.03 9.24
C GLY A 145 6.48 -18.54 9.50
N PHE A 146 5.27 -19.09 9.65
CA PHE A 146 5.05 -20.54 9.81
C PHE A 146 5.37 -21.33 8.53
N LEU A 147 4.98 -20.82 7.35
CA LEU A 147 5.30 -21.45 6.08
C LEU A 147 6.82 -21.52 5.84
N ILE A 148 7.54 -20.43 6.09
CA ILE A 148 9.00 -20.40 5.95
C ILE A 148 9.66 -21.42 6.87
N LYS A 149 9.20 -21.56 8.11
CA LYS A 149 9.69 -22.60 9.03
C LYS A 149 9.44 -24.00 8.50
N ALA A 150 8.27 -24.25 7.90
CA ALA A 150 7.86 -25.58 7.45
C ALA A 150 8.53 -26.01 6.15
N VAL A 151 8.63 -25.11 5.16
CA VAL A 151 9.02 -25.46 3.77
C VAL A 151 10.15 -24.58 3.20
N GLY A 152 10.68 -23.64 3.97
CA GLY A 152 11.70 -22.68 3.55
C GLY A 152 11.11 -21.50 2.77
N TRP A 153 11.90 -20.41 2.64
CA TRP A 153 11.44 -19.19 1.98
C TRP A 153 11.10 -19.40 0.49
N GLN A 154 11.85 -20.26 -0.21
CA GLN A 154 11.65 -20.52 -1.63
C GLN A 154 10.25 -21.10 -1.92
N MET A 155 9.91 -22.17 -1.22
CA MET A 155 8.62 -22.83 -1.39
C MET A 155 7.48 -21.96 -0.87
N THR A 156 7.72 -21.11 0.12
CA THR A 156 6.74 -20.15 0.60
C THR A 156 6.31 -19.19 -0.50
N PHE A 157 7.25 -18.59 -1.25
CA PHE A 157 6.90 -17.73 -2.39
C PHE A 157 6.10 -18.47 -3.47
N VAL A 158 6.46 -19.72 -3.76
CA VAL A 158 5.69 -20.54 -4.72
C VAL A 158 4.27 -20.76 -4.23
N LEU A 159 4.09 -21.11 -2.96
CA LEU A 159 2.78 -21.38 -2.36
C LEU A 159 1.92 -20.10 -2.26
N GLU A 160 2.52 -18.96 -1.99
CA GLU A 160 1.83 -17.67 -1.88
C GLU A 160 1.42 -17.09 -3.26
N GLY A 161 2.12 -17.46 -4.35
CA GLY A 161 1.72 -17.10 -5.71
C GLY A 161 0.50 -17.87 -6.24
N ILE A 162 0.30 -19.12 -5.82
CA ILE A 162 -0.80 -19.98 -6.30
C ILE A 162 -2.20 -19.39 -6.01
N PRO A 163 -2.51 -18.87 -4.81
CA PRO A 163 -3.83 -18.30 -4.51
C PRO A 163 -4.24 -17.17 -5.45
N ALA A 164 -3.31 -16.34 -5.91
CA ALA A 164 -3.60 -15.28 -6.86
C ALA A 164 -4.06 -15.84 -8.23
N ILE A 165 -3.40 -16.88 -8.73
CA ILE A 165 -3.76 -17.54 -9.98
C ILE A 165 -5.13 -18.22 -9.86
N LEU A 166 -5.39 -18.95 -8.78
CA LEU A 166 -6.70 -19.58 -8.54
C LEU A 166 -7.80 -18.54 -8.39
N TRP A 167 -7.51 -17.43 -7.70
CA TRP A 167 -8.44 -16.33 -7.52
C TRP A 167 -8.80 -15.64 -8.84
N ALA A 168 -7.89 -15.60 -9.81
CA ALA A 168 -8.17 -15.03 -11.14
C ALA A 168 -9.38 -15.69 -11.82
N PHE A 169 -9.50 -17.01 -11.73
CA PHE A 169 -10.65 -17.72 -12.29
C PHE A 169 -11.95 -17.43 -11.53
N ILE A 170 -11.90 -17.40 -10.18
CA ILE A 170 -13.06 -17.02 -9.34
C ILE A 170 -13.46 -15.57 -9.66
N TRP A 171 -12.50 -14.67 -9.82
CA TRP A 171 -12.72 -13.27 -10.16
C TRP A 171 -13.57 -13.11 -11.42
N THR A 172 -13.28 -13.82 -12.48
CA THR A 172 -14.03 -13.75 -13.74
C THR A 172 -15.45 -14.26 -13.63
N LEU A 173 -15.74 -15.16 -12.69
CA LEU A 173 -17.07 -15.68 -12.45
C LEU A 173 -17.93 -14.70 -11.66
N VAL A 174 -17.31 -13.99 -10.70
CA VAL A 174 -18.04 -13.18 -9.70
C VAL A 174 -18.15 -11.71 -10.08
N VAL A 175 -17.12 -11.13 -10.74
CA VAL A 175 -17.02 -9.69 -10.96
C VAL A 175 -17.27 -9.34 -12.42
N ARG A 176 -18.02 -8.26 -12.66
CA ARG A 176 -18.31 -7.66 -13.96
C ARG A 176 -17.96 -6.17 -13.93
N ASP A 177 -17.68 -5.58 -15.10
CA ASP A 177 -17.36 -4.15 -15.18
C ASP A 177 -18.57 -3.26 -14.86
N HIS A 178 -19.78 -3.68 -15.28
CA HIS A 178 -21.02 -2.92 -15.10
C HIS A 178 -22.15 -3.80 -14.57
N PRO A 179 -23.10 -3.20 -13.81
CA PRO A 179 -24.25 -3.93 -13.25
C PRO A 179 -25.07 -4.67 -14.30
N GLN A 180 -25.27 -4.10 -15.51
CA GLN A 180 -26.03 -4.71 -16.59
C GLN A 180 -25.43 -6.04 -17.09
N GLN A 181 -24.17 -6.31 -16.84
CA GLN A 181 -23.49 -7.55 -17.21
C GLN A 181 -23.63 -8.65 -16.13
N ALA A 182 -24.23 -8.33 -14.98
CA ALA A 182 -24.33 -9.22 -13.84
C ALA A 182 -25.58 -10.10 -13.93
N GLN A 183 -25.43 -11.32 -14.43
CA GLN A 183 -26.53 -12.29 -14.58
C GLN A 183 -27.15 -12.75 -13.24
N TRP A 184 -26.45 -12.54 -12.13
CA TRP A 184 -26.86 -12.91 -10.77
C TRP A 184 -27.72 -11.83 -10.09
N MET A 185 -27.87 -10.66 -10.69
CA MET A 185 -28.65 -9.54 -10.16
C MET A 185 -29.98 -9.41 -10.90
N ILE A 186 -31.04 -9.01 -10.19
CA ILE A 186 -32.37 -8.79 -10.77
C ILE A 186 -32.30 -7.59 -11.74
N LYS A 187 -32.86 -7.74 -12.95
CA LYS A 187 -32.78 -6.72 -14.00
C LYS A 187 -33.24 -5.33 -13.55
N ASP A 188 -34.38 -5.27 -12.86
CA ASP A 188 -34.93 -3.98 -12.36
C ASP A 188 -33.95 -3.26 -11.42
N CYS A 189 -33.27 -4.01 -10.54
CA CYS A 189 -32.23 -3.44 -9.67
C CYS A 189 -31.00 -2.97 -10.46
N CYS A 190 -30.61 -3.70 -11.53
CA CYS A 190 -29.52 -3.31 -12.40
C CYS A 190 -29.82 -2.00 -13.12
N ASP A 191 -31.04 -1.89 -13.67
CA ASP A 191 -31.48 -0.72 -14.45
C ASP A 191 -31.65 0.51 -13.55
N GLN A 192 -32.18 0.33 -12.34
CA GLN A 192 -32.27 1.38 -11.33
C GLN A 192 -30.88 1.89 -10.94
N LEU A 193 -29.95 1.00 -10.56
CA LEU A 193 -28.59 1.37 -10.19
C LEU A 193 -27.87 2.06 -11.36
N ALA A 194 -28.04 1.55 -12.59
CA ALA A 194 -27.43 2.15 -13.77
C ALA A 194 -27.96 3.58 -14.02
N SER A 195 -29.26 3.80 -13.87
CA SER A 195 -29.89 5.12 -14.03
C SER A 195 -29.41 6.10 -12.96
N GLU A 196 -29.28 5.67 -11.70
CA GLU A 196 -28.74 6.49 -10.61
C GLU A 196 -27.28 6.91 -10.90
N LEU A 197 -26.42 5.96 -11.27
CA LEU A 197 -25.02 6.23 -11.61
C LEU A 197 -24.89 7.16 -12.85
N GLU A 198 -25.73 6.98 -13.85
CA GLU A 198 -25.74 7.86 -15.03
C GLU A 198 -26.20 9.28 -14.69
N SER A 199 -27.22 9.42 -13.84
CA SER A 199 -27.68 10.72 -13.35
C SER A 199 -26.59 11.46 -12.55
N GLU A 200 -25.86 10.74 -11.69
CA GLU A 200 -24.71 11.28 -10.97
C GLU A 200 -23.61 11.78 -11.93
N GLN A 201 -23.32 11.02 -13.00
CA GLN A 201 -22.30 11.42 -13.98
C GLN A 201 -22.69 12.68 -14.78
N LYS A 202 -23.98 12.85 -15.12
CA LYS A 202 -24.48 14.03 -15.83
C LYS A 202 -24.36 15.32 -15.01
N MET A 203 -24.38 15.22 -13.67
CA MET A 203 -24.25 16.36 -12.76
C MET A 203 -22.80 16.81 -12.54
N LEU A 204 -21.81 16.06 -13.02
CA LEU A 204 -20.41 16.41 -12.84
C LEU A 204 -19.97 17.52 -13.80
N PRO A 205 -19.45 18.66 -13.33
CA PRO A 205 -18.89 19.67 -14.21
C PRO A 205 -17.70 19.07 -14.98
N ARG A 206 -17.71 19.21 -16.31
CA ARG A 206 -16.57 18.85 -17.16
C ARG A 206 -15.47 19.88 -16.92
N MET A 207 -14.31 19.42 -16.44
CA MET A 207 -13.19 20.33 -16.19
C MET A 207 -12.00 20.16 -17.13
N ALA A 208 -11.19 21.22 -17.12
CA ALA A 208 -9.97 21.37 -17.88
C ALA A 208 -8.90 20.32 -17.59
N ASN A 209 -7.94 20.20 -18.50
CA ASN A 209 -6.87 19.22 -18.58
C ASN A 209 -6.12 18.92 -17.27
N PHE A 210 -5.77 17.65 -17.05
CA PHE A 210 -4.84 17.15 -16.01
C PHE A 210 -3.57 18.00 -15.87
N ARG A 211 -3.01 18.52 -16.97
CA ARG A 211 -1.81 19.38 -16.94
C ARG A 211 -2.00 20.67 -16.13
N THR A 212 -3.19 21.22 -16.05
CA THR A 212 -3.47 22.42 -15.26
C THR A 212 -3.52 22.13 -13.77
N THR A 213 -3.93 20.92 -13.40
CA THR A 213 -4.03 20.47 -12.02
C THR A 213 -2.65 20.23 -11.38
N LEU A 214 -1.64 19.86 -12.19
CA LEU A 214 -0.24 19.76 -11.73
C LEU A 214 0.34 21.09 -11.27
N ARG A 215 -0.20 22.22 -11.71
CA ARG A 215 0.23 23.57 -11.31
C ARG A 215 -0.36 24.02 -9.98
N VAL A 216 -1.28 23.24 -9.40
CA VAL A 216 -1.84 23.56 -8.08
C VAL A 216 -0.81 23.21 -7.00
N PRO A 217 -0.28 24.19 -6.24
CA PRO A 217 0.78 23.94 -5.27
C PRO A 217 0.43 22.89 -4.22
N GLY A 218 -0.86 22.75 -3.88
CA GLY A 218 -1.36 21.74 -2.95
C GLY A 218 -1.17 20.31 -3.44
N VAL A 219 -1.26 20.05 -4.77
CA VAL A 219 -1.06 18.71 -5.36
C VAL A 219 0.39 18.27 -5.21
N LEU A 220 1.35 19.15 -5.51
CA LEU A 220 2.77 18.85 -5.36
C LEU A 220 3.15 18.61 -3.88
N LEU A 221 2.55 19.35 -2.95
CA LEU A 221 2.74 19.13 -1.52
C LEU A 221 2.19 17.76 -1.08
N LEU A 222 1.03 17.34 -1.60
CA LEU A 222 0.47 16.02 -1.33
C LEU A 222 1.36 14.90 -1.92
N CYS A 223 1.88 15.09 -3.12
CA CYS A 223 2.85 14.16 -3.72
C CYS A 223 4.12 14.03 -2.87
N ALA A 224 4.71 15.13 -2.45
CA ALA A 224 5.90 15.13 -1.60
C ALA A 224 5.63 14.53 -0.22
N GLN A 225 4.48 14.87 0.37
CA GLN A 225 4.06 14.33 1.66
C GLN A 225 3.87 12.81 1.59
N TYR A 226 3.15 12.31 0.57
CA TYR A 226 2.90 10.88 0.43
C TYR A 226 4.15 10.10 0.00
N PHE A 227 5.06 10.72 -0.76
CA PHE A 227 6.39 10.18 -1.02
C PHE A 227 7.16 9.94 0.28
N CYS A 228 7.29 10.95 1.13
CA CYS A 228 7.99 10.84 2.41
C CYS A 228 7.30 9.84 3.35
N TRP A 229 5.98 9.87 3.43
CA TRP A 229 5.23 8.92 4.25
C TRP A 229 5.45 7.48 3.78
N SER A 230 5.30 7.23 2.48
CA SER A 230 5.50 5.89 1.90
C SER A 230 6.94 5.40 2.03
N ALA A 231 7.94 6.28 1.96
CA ALA A 231 9.33 5.92 2.21
C ALA A 231 9.53 5.36 3.63
N GLY A 232 8.96 6.01 4.63
CA GLY A 232 9.01 5.51 6.01
C GLY A 232 8.17 4.26 6.22
N LEU A 233 6.94 4.23 5.69
CA LEU A 233 5.99 3.14 5.87
C LEU A 233 6.47 1.83 5.20
N TYR A 234 6.82 1.87 3.92
CA TYR A 234 7.27 0.67 3.21
C TYR A 234 8.67 0.24 3.64
N GLY A 235 9.53 1.18 4.04
CA GLY A 235 10.76 0.87 4.76
C GLY A 235 10.46 0.07 6.02
N PHE A 236 9.53 0.52 6.87
CA PHE A 236 9.11 -0.20 8.06
C PHE A 236 8.54 -1.58 7.73
N VAL A 237 7.56 -1.69 6.84
CA VAL A 237 6.90 -2.97 6.50
C VAL A 237 7.91 -4.01 6.01
N LEU A 238 8.82 -3.61 5.11
CA LEU A 238 9.81 -4.52 4.52
C LEU A 238 10.86 -4.97 5.54
N TRP A 239 11.34 -4.03 6.38
CA TRP A 239 12.43 -4.31 7.32
C TRP A 239 11.97 -4.78 8.69
N LEU A 240 10.66 -4.69 9.02
CA LEU A 240 10.11 -5.11 10.31
C LEU A 240 10.49 -6.54 10.70
N PRO A 241 10.38 -7.57 9.81
CA PRO A 241 10.79 -8.93 10.19
C PRO A 241 12.27 -9.02 10.55
N THR A 242 13.14 -8.32 9.81
CA THR A 242 14.58 -8.27 10.11
C THR A 242 14.88 -7.55 11.43
N MET A 243 14.19 -6.44 11.72
CA MET A 243 14.32 -5.70 12.98
C MET A 243 13.90 -6.55 14.18
N VAL A 244 12.78 -7.26 14.07
CA VAL A 244 12.28 -8.16 15.12
C VAL A 244 13.18 -9.37 15.28
N GLY A 245 13.63 -9.97 14.17
CA GLY A 245 14.53 -11.13 14.16
C GLY A 245 15.87 -10.84 14.83
N ALA A 246 16.50 -9.74 14.50
CA ALA A 246 17.79 -9.33 15.06
C ALA A 246 17.75 -9.10 16.58
N GLY A 247 16.61 -8.62 17.10
CA GLY A 247 16.47 -8.33 18.54
C GLY A 247 15.93 -9.49 19.36
N SER A 248 15.15 -10.41 18.78
CA SER A 248 14.45 -11.46 19.53
C SER A 248 15.26 -12.74 19.71
N ALA A 249 16.27 -13.01 18.89
CA ALA A 249 17.01 -14.28 18.82
C ALA A 249 16.10 -15.53 18.74
N ARG A 250 14.91 -15.42 18.12
CA ARG A 250 13.86 -16.45 18.05
C ARG A 250 13.70 -16.96 16.62
N GLY A 251 13.05 -18.11 16.47
CA GLY A 251 12.76 -18.69 15.16
C GLY A 251 11.86 -17.81 14.30
N ILE A 252 11.89 -18.01 12.98
CA ILE A 252 11.18 -17.19 11.98
C ILE A 252 9.64 -17.17 12.20
N GLU A 253 9.08 -18.23 12.76
CA GLU A 253 7.65 -18.28 13.14
C GLU A 253 7.29 -17.25 14.22
N MET A 254 8.17 -17.09 15.22
CA MET A 254 7.97 -16.09 16.26
C MET A 254 8.20 -14.68 15.71
N VAL A 255 9.16 -14.51 14.81
CA VAL A 255 9.36 -13.25 14.08
C VAL A 255 8.10 -12.87 13.32
N GLY A 256 7.45 -13.83 12.66
CA GLY A 256 6.18 -13.62 11.98
C GLY A 256 5.07 -13.15 12.92
N LEU A 257 4.88 -13.85 14.04
CA LEU A 257 3.88 -13.46 15.05
C LEU A 257 4.14 -12.07 15.63
N LEU A 258 5.39 -11.79 16.02
CA LEU A 258 5.75 -10.47 16.55
C LEU A 258 5.62 -9.37 15.48
N SER A 259 5.92 -9.65 14.23
CA SER A 259 5.74 -8.68 13.14
C SER A 259 4.26 -8.39 12.84
N ALA A 260 3.35 -9.28 13.21
CA ALA A 260 1.91 -9.06 13.07
C ALA A 260 1.35 -8.05 14.09
N VAL A 261 1.86 -8.03 15.31
CA VAL A 261 1.30 -7.24 16.43
C VAL A 261 1.18 -5.74 16.15
N PRO A 262 2.16 -5.05 15.52
CA PRO A 262 2.04 -3.62 15.19
C PRO A 262 0.83 -3.25 14.33
N PHE A 263 0.26 -4.21 13.60
CA PHE A 263 -0.92 -3.99 12.73
C PHE A 263 -2.25 -4.08 13.49
N LEU A 264 -2.27 -4.62 14.71
CA LEU A 264 -3.47 -4.59 15.57
C LEU A 264 -3.88 -3.15 15.93
N PRO A 265 -3.02 -2.34 16.57
CA PRO A 265 -3.35 -0.94 16.81
C PRO A 265 -3.51 -0.13 15.50
N ALA A 266 -2.86 -0.53 14.39
CA ALA A 266 -3.02 0.12 13.11
C ALA A 266 -4.49 0.07 12.63
N ILE A 267 -5.14 -1.10 12.72
CA ILE A 267 -6.55 -1.28 12.35
C ILE A 267 -7.45 -0.39 13.22
N VAL A 268 -7.25 -0.44 14.54
CA VAL A 268 -8.06 0.33 15.50
C VAL A 268 -7.89 1.84 15.31
N LEU A 269 -6.66 2.29 15.19
CA LEU A 269 -6.36 3.72 15.00
C LEU A 269 -6.83 4.22 13.63
N MET A 270 -6.69 3.43 12.57
CA MET A 270 -7.16 3.80 11.23
C MET A 270 -8.67 4.07 11.22
N LEU A 271 -9.46 3.19 11.86
CA LEU A 271 -10.91 3.37 11.97
C LEU A 271 -11.29 4.55 12.89
N GLY A 272 -10.68 4.61 14.08
CA GLY A 272 -10.96 5.66 15.07
C GLY A 272 -10.59 7.05 14.56
N VAL A 273 -9.42 7.17 13.94
CA VAL A 273 -8.92 8.45 13.39
C VAL A 273 -9.76 8.89 12.18
N ALA A 274 -10.16 7.96 11.29
CA ALA A 274 -11.06 8.29 10.19
C ALA A 274 -12.40 8.82 10.73
N TYR A 275 -13.00 8.14 11.70
CA TYR A 275 -14.25 8.57 12.33
C TYR A 275 -14.15 9.97 12.99
N LEU A 276 -13.09 10.20 13.76
CA LEU A 276 -12.88 11.51 14.43
C LEU A 276 -12.59 12.63 13.41
N SER A 277 -11.85 12.30 12.35
CA SER A 277 -11.54 13.24 11.28
C SER A 277 -12.79 13.63 10.48
N ASP A 278 -13.72 12.71 10.25
CA ASP A 278 -14.98 12.99 9.58
C ASP A 278 -15.91 13.87 10.43
N ARG A 279 -15.90 13.68 11.74
CA ARG A 279 -16.68 14.52 12.68
C ARG A 279 -16.16 15.95 12.78
N THR A 280 -14.84 16.12 12.77
CA THR A 280 -14.21 17.43 13.00
C THR A 280 -13.90 18.19 11.72
N LEU A 281 -13.93 17.52 10.55
CA LEU A 281 -13.56 18.04 9.22
C LEU A 281 -12.16 18.69 9.17
N ASN A 282 -11.31 18.44 10.18
CA ASN A 282 -9.97 18.99 10.27
C ASN A 282 -8.93 17.89 9.98
N ARG A 283 -8.79 17.52 8.69
CA ARG A 283 -7.94 16.42 8.25
C ARG A 283 -6.49 16.52 8.73
N LYS A 284 -5.91 17.71 8.68
CA LYS A 284 -4.50 17.96 9.04
C LYS A 284 -4.17 17.62 10.49
N ARG A 285 -5.12 17.88 11.40
CA ARG A 285 -4.99 17.58 12.84
C ARG A 285 -4.76 16.09 13.11
N TYR A 286 -5.24 15.24 12.21
CA TYR A 286 -5.14 13.78 12.35
C TYR A 286 -4.03 13.17 11.47
N ILE A 287 -3.48 13.90 10.50
CA ILE A 287 -2.41 13.38 9.66
C ILE A 287 -1.05 13.72 10.27
N GLY A 288 -0.77 15.00 10.49
CA GLY A 288 0.54 15.47 10.93
C GLY A 288 1.00 14.85 12.24
N PRO A 289 0.24 14.98 13.35
CA PRO A 289 0.67 14.44 14.64
C PRO A 289 0.89 12.95 14.67
N PHE A 290 0.07 12.15 13.97
CA PHE A 290 0.24 10.71 13.94
C PHE A 290 1.50 10.29 13.16
N LEU A 291 1.84 10.96 12.05
CA LEU A 291 3.08 10.69 11.32
C LEU A 291 4.32 11.13 12.12
N VAL A 292 4.26 12.26 12.82
CA VAL A 292 5.33 12.68 13.72
C VAL A 292 5.49 11.68 14.86
N LEU A 293 4.38 11.24 15.48
CA LEU A 293 4.40 10.21 16.53
C LEU A 293 5.06 8.91 16.03
N ALA A 294 4.71 8.46 14.82
CA ALA A 294 5.32 7.28 14.22
C ALA A 294 6.82 7.45 14.02
N GLY A 295 7.27 8.61 13.51
CA GLY A 295 8.69 8.92 13.34
C GLY A 295 9.45 8.97 14.66
N VAL A 296 8.90 9.64 15.68
CA VAL A 296 9.49 9.72 17.01
C VAL A 296 9.56 8.34 17.66
N ALA A 297 8.50 7.53 17.57
CA ALA A 297 8.49 6.18 18.11
C ALA A 297 9.55 5.28 17.46
N LEU A 298 9.73 5.35 16.13
CA LEU A 298 10.81 4.65 15.44
C LEU A 298 12.21 5.11 15.92
N PHE A 299 12.39 6.42 16.10
CA PHE A 299 13.62 6.95 16.61
C PHE A 299 13.93 6.41 18.01
N ILE A 300 12.97 6.47 18.94
CA ILE A 300 13.13 5.93 20.31
C ILE A 300 13.38 4.43 20.26
N SER A 301 12.67 3.67 19.41
CA SER A 301 12.93 2.25 19.22
C SER A 301 14.40 1.97 18.87
N SER A 302 14.99 2.77 17.94
CA SER A 302 16.39 2.62 17.57
C SER A 302 17.38 2.90 18.72
N MET A 303 17.04 3.83 19.61
CA MET A 303 17.87 4.16 20.77
C MET A 303 17.79 3.11 21.87
N THR A 304 16.62 2.49 22.02
CA THR A 304 16.35 1.52 23.09
C THR A 304 16.69 0.08 22.72
N ALA A 305 16.89 -0.22 21.44
CA ALA A 305 17.20 -1.57 20.94
C ALA A 305 18.48 -2.18 21.57
N GLY A 306 19.45 -1.36 21.96
CA GLY A 306 20.67 -1.80 22.63
C GLY A 306 20.49 -2.10 24.13
N TYR A 307 19.39 -1.66 24.74
CA TYR A 307 19.13 -1.85 26.17
C TYR A 307 18.09 -2.94 26.43
N SER A 308 17.01 -2.97 25.70
CA SER A 308 15.92 -3.91 25.88
C SER A 308 15.14 -4.12 24.59
N PHE A 309 15.07 -5.36 24.14
CA PHE A 309 14.23 -5.75 23.00
C PHE A 309 12.76 -5.37 23.21
N TRP A 310 12.20 -5.68 24.37
CA TRP A 310 10.78 -5.45 24.63
C TRP A 310 10.40 -3.97 24.65
N LEU A 311 11.30 -3.11 25.15
CA LEU A 311 11.09 -1.67 25.13
C LEU A 311 11.15 -1.14 23.70
N ALA A 312 12.15 -1.52 22.92
CA ALA A 312 12.26 -1.16 21.51
C ALA A 312 11.05 -1.65 20.71
N TYR A 313 10.61 -2.88 20.96
CA TYR A 313 9.46 -3.49 20.32
C TYR A 313 8.14 -2.79 20.66
N ALA A 314 7.95 -2.34 21.91
CA ALA A 314 6.79 -1.52 22.27
C ALA A 314 6.70 -0.24 21.41
N PHE A 315 7.83 0.42 21.17
CA PHE A 315 7.87 1.59 20.28
C PHE A 315 7.66 1.22 18.80
N LEU A 316 8.05 0.02 18.34
CA LEU A 316 7.68 -0.47 17.00
C LEU A 316 6.16 -0.66 16.86
N ILE A 317 5.49 -1.15 17.92
CA ILE A 317 4.02 -1.27 17.93
C ILE A 317 3.36 0.11 17.83
N VAL A 318 3.82 1.09 18.59
CA VAL A 318 3.31 2.47 18.53
C VAL A 318 3.56 3.07 17.16
N ALA A 319 4.75 2.89 16.59
CA ALA A 319 5.09 3.38 15.24
C ALA A 319 4.19 2.76 14.17
N GLY A 320 4.02 1.43 14.19
CA GLY A 320 3.16 0.70 13.27
C GLY A 320 1.71 1.20 13.34
N GLY A 321 1.15 1.31 14.54
CA GLY A 321 -0.20 1.86 14.71
C GLY A 321 -0.35 3.27 14.18
N ALA A 322 0.57 4.15 14.55
CA ALA A 322 0.50 5.57 14.22
C ALA A 322 0.68 5.86 12.71
N MET A 323 1.54 5.11 11.99
CA MET A 323 1.78 5.37 10.57
C MET A 323 0.62 4.95 9.66
N PHE A 324 -0.27 4.05 10.09
CA PHE A 324 -1.46 3.66 9.32
C PHE A 324 -2.69 4.52 9.64
N ALA A 325 -2.74 5.15 10.80
CA ALA A 325 -3.86 5.97 11.25
C ALA A 325 -4.31 7.06 10.26
N PRO A 326 -3.41 7.77 9.55
CA PRO A 326 -3.78 8.87 8.65
C PRO A 326 -4.39 8.47 7.31
N TYR A 327 -4.48 7.20 6.95
CA TYR A 327 -4.93 6.78 5.61
C TYR A 327 -6.31 7.35 5.22
N GLY A 328 -7.30 7.23 6.10
CA GLY A 328 -8.64 7.75 5.84
C GLY A 328 -8.65 9.28 5.63
N PRO A 329 -8.18 10.07 6.61
CA PRO A 329 -8.10 11.52 6.47
C PRO A 329 -7.30 12.00 5.26
N PHE A 330 -6.18 11.35 4.94
CA PHE A 330 -5.32 11.76 3.83
C PHE A 330 -6.00 11.62 2.48
N PHE A 331 -6.56 10.44 2.20
CA PHE A 331 -7.22 10.20 0.91
C PHE A 331 -8.54 10.97 0.76
N SER A 332 -9.10 11.49 1.84
CA SER A 332 -10.25 12.41 1.80
C SER A 332 -9.88 13.84 1.39
N ILE A 333 -8.61 14.26 1.57
CA ILE A 333 -8.18 15.63 1.22
C ILE A 333 -8.27 15.88 -0.29
N VAL A 334 -7.87 14.91 -1.12
CA VAL A 334 -7.82 15.11 -2.58
C VAL A 334 -9.19 15.44 -3.17
N PRO A 335 -10.27 14.67 -2.92
CA PRO A 335 -11.60 15.01 -3.41
C PRO A 335 -12.22 16.25 -2.75
N GLU A 336 -11.74 16.68 -1.56
CA GLU A 336 -12.16 17.92 -0.91
C GLU A 336 -11.48 19.16 -1.53
N MET A 337 -10.27 19.01 -2.07
CA MET A 337 -9.49 20.11 -2.67
C MET A 337 -9.75 20.29 -4.16
N LEU A 338 -10.18 19.26 -4.86
CA LEU A 338 -10.23 19.21 -6.32
C LEU A 338 -11.62 18.79 -6.82
N PRO A 339 -12.03 19.32 -7.99
CA PRO A 339 -13.25 18.87 -8.64
C PRO A 339 -13.22 17.37 -8.94
N LYS A 340 -14.38 16.74 -8.85
CA LYS A 340 -14.56 15.28 -8.92
C LYS A 340 -13.93 14.62 -10.16
N ASN A 341 -13.98 15.29 -11.32
CA ASN A 341 -13.46 14.77 -12.59
C ASN A 341 -11.92 14.70 -12.68
N VAL A 342 -11.20 15.48 -11.86
CA VAL A 342 -9.71 15.51 -11.83
C VAL A 342 -9.17 14.79 -10.58
N ALA A 343 -10.00 14.66 -9.54
CA ALA A 343 -9.60 14.07 -8.27
C ALA A 343 -9.05 12.64 -8.42
N GLY A 344 -9.64 11.83 -9.32
CA GLY A 344 -9.16 10.47 -9.60
C GLY A 344 -7.76 10.42 -10.20
N GLU A 345 -7.47 11.29 -11.17
CA GLU A 345 -6.15 11.37 -11.81
C GLU A 345 -5.08 11.89 -10.84
N VAL A 346 -5.43 12.87 -9.99
CA VAL A 346 -4.53 13.37 -8.96
C VAL A 346 -4.30 12.32 -7.87
N MET A 347 -5.31 11.56 -7.50
CA MET A 347 -5.17 10.44 -6.58
C MET A 347 -4.18 9.40 -7.12
N ALA A 348 -4.28 9.05 -8.42
CA ALA A 348 -3.35 8.15 -9.07
C ALA A 348 -1.92 8.72 -9.07
N LEU A 349 -1.75 10.02 -9.35
CA LEU A 349 -0.45 10.69 -9.30
C LEU A 349 0.15 10.65 -7.89
N VAL A 350 -0.63 11.03 -6.87
CA VAL A 350 -0.18 11.01 -5.46
C VAL A 350 0.22 9.59 -5.07
N ASN A 351 -0.56 8.58 -5.46
CA ASN A 351 -0.25 7.19 -5.18
C ASN A 351 1.01 6.70 -5.93
N SER A 352 1.22 7.15 -7.16
CA SER A 352 2.47 6.88 -7.90
C SER A 352 3.69 7.49 -7.21
N CYS A 353 3.59 8.74 -6.73
CA CYS A 353 4.65 9.35 -5.92
C CYS A 353 4.92 8.58 -4.62
N GLY A 354 3.87 8.03 -4.00
CA GLY A 354 4.01 7.13 -2.87
C GLY A 354 4.76 5.84 -3.21
N ALA A 355 4.50 5.23 -4.37
CA ALA A 355 5.25 4.06 -4.82
C ALA A 355 6.74 4.38 -5.03
N LEU A 356 7.04 5.54 -5.63
CA LEU A 356 8.43 6.01 -5.75
C LEU A 356 9.07 6.26 -4.37
N GLY A 357 8.31 6.75 -3.39
CA GLY A 357 8.73 6.86 -2.00
C GLY A 357 9.04 5.48 -1.41
N GLY A 358 8.18 4.48 -1.65
CA GLY A 358 8.41 3.09 -1.26
C GLY A 358 9.72 2.54 -1.83
N PHE A 359 9.98 2.76 -3.13
CA PHE A 359 11.25 2.40 -3.76
C PHE A 359 12.45 3.05 -3.04
N ALA A 360 12.42 4.38 -2.91
CA ALA A 360 13.52 5.13 -2.30
C ALA A 360 13.75 4.71 -0.83
N GLY A 361 12.68 4.61 -0.04
CA GLY A 361 12.76 4.29 1.39
C GLY A 361 13.31 2.90 1.64
N THR A 362 12.76 1.88 0.97
CA THR A 362 13.21 0.49 1.16
C THR A 362 14.68 0.28 0.75
N TRP A 363 15.08 0.89 -0.37
CA TRP A 363 16.46 0.80 -0.84
C TRP A 363 17.45 1.59 0.02
N LEU A 364 17.12 2.85 0.38
CA LEU A 364 18.00 3.69 1.20
C LEU A 364 18.28 3.08 2.57
N VAL A 365 17.29 2.45 3.20
CA VAL A 365 17.50 1.74 4.48
C VAL A 365 18.58 0.68 4.34
N GLY A 366 18.49 -0.19 3.33
CA GLY A 366 19.46 -1.24 3.12
C GLY A 366 20.83 -0.74 2.65
N LEU A 367 20.85 0.29 1.80
CA LEU A 367 22.09 0.92 1.33
C LEU A 367 22.87 1.52 2.50
N LEU A 368 22.20 2.30 3.35
CA LEU A 368 22.85 2.92 4.51
C LEU A 368 23.30 1.89 5.54
N GLN A 369 22.52 0.83 5.75
CA GLN A 369 22.94 -0.27 6.61
C GLN A 369 24.20 -0.96 6.07
N ALA A 370 24.29 -1.15 4.75
CA ALA A 370 25.47 -1.76 4.12
C ALA A 370 26.71 -0.83 4.19
N LEU A 371 26.52 0.48 4.02
CA LEU A 371 27.62 1.47 4.05
C LEU A 371 28.13 1.74 5.48
N THR A 372 27.23 1.78 6.46
CA THR A 372 27.60 2.17 7.85
C THR A 372 27.86 0.98 8.75
N GLY A 373 27.49 -0.23 8.32
CA GLY A 373 27.49 -1.43 9.17
C GLY A 373 26.52 -1.36 10.36
N ASN A 374 25.65 -0.32 10.41
CA ASN A 374 24.79 -0.04 11.55
C ASN A 374 23.31 0.04 11.14
N SER A 375 22.50 -0.83 11.72
CA SER A 375 21.04 -0.85 11.49
C SER A 375 20.34 0.46 11.91
N ARG A 376 20.91 1.24 12.84
CA ARG A 376 20.36 2.53 13.29
C ARG A 376 20.18 3.53 12.14
N ALA A 377 21.04 3.50 11.11
CA ALA A 377 20.93 4.39 9.96
C ALA A 377 19.58 4.20 9.22
N GLY A 378 19.13 2.96 9.08
CA GLY A 378 17.83 2.64 8.49
C GLY A 378 16.65 3.20 9.30
N TYR A 379 16.68 3.04 10.63
CA TYR A 379 15.66 3.63 11.51
C TYR A 379 15.61 5.15 11.39
N LEU A 380 16.76 5.83 11.30
CA LEU A 380 16.84 7.28 11.17
C LEU A 380 16.19 7.76 9.86
N VAL A 381 16.45 7.08 8.73
CA VAL A 381 15.83 7.44 7.44
C VAL A 381 14.32 7.32 7.52
N MET A 382 13.79 6.20 8.01
CA MET A 382 12.35 6.01 8.16
C MET A 382 11.72 7.03 9.11
N SER A 383 12.35 7.28 10.25
CA SER A 383 11.92 8.25 11.25
C SER A 383 11.86 9.66 10.67
N MET A 384 12.94 10.12 10.03
CA MET A 384 13.01 11.44 9.39
C MET A 384 11.98 11.59 8.28
N SER A 385 11.81 10.56 7.44
CA SER A 385 10.82 10.58 6.36
C SER A 385 9.39 10.75 6.90
N LEU A 386 9.02 10.04 7.97
CA LEU A 386 7.71 10.18 8.60
C LEU A 386 7.52 11.54 9.27
N MET A 387 8.53 12.05 9.97
CA MET A 387 8.46 13.39 10.59
C MET A 387 8.34 14.48 9.52
N LEU A 388 9.09 14.38 8.42
CA LEU A 388 8.97 15.30 7.28
C LEU A 388 7.56 15.24 6.67
N ALA A 389 7.03 14.05 6.44
CA ALA A 389 5.67 13.87 5.93
C ALA A 389 4.63 14.53 6.87
N GLY A 390 4.81 14.36 8.19
CA GLY A 390 3.98 15.02 9.20
C GLY A 390 4.10 16.54 9.20
N GLY A 391 5.29 17.08 8.94
CA GLY A 391 5.53 18.53 8.85
C GLY A 391 4.97 19.16 7.57
N ILE A 392 5.12 18.47 6.43
CA ILE A 392 4.64 18.97 5.12
C ILE A 392 3.13 19.21 5.11
N ILE A 393 2.34 18.36 5.78
CA ILE A 393 0.87 18.47 5.77
C ILE A 393 0.37 19.80 6.35
N PHE A 394 1.08 20.41 7.30
CA PHE A 394 0.70 21.69 7.89
C PHE A 394 0.89 22.87 6.94
N ARG A 395 1.75 22.72 5.90
CA ARG A 395 1.95 23.73 4.85
C ARG A 395 0.83 23.74 3.79
N LEU A 396 0.01 22.70 3.71
CA LEU A 396 -1.19 22.73 2.86
C LEU A 396 -2.10 23.85 3.32
N ARG A 397 -2.40 24.79 2.44
CA ARG A 397 -3.44 25.80 2.71
C ARG A 397 -4.80 25.13 2.66
N ALA A 398 -5.67 25.42 3.64
CA ALA A 398 -7.06 25.00 3.56
C ALA A 398 -7.65 25.56 2.26
N ALA A 399 -8.34 24.72 1.48
CA ALA A 399 -9.16 25.24 0.39
C ALA A 399 -10.17 26.22 1.02
N LYS A 400 -10.19 27.48 0.57
CA LYS A 400 -11.31 28.36 0.93
C LYS A 400 -12.57 27.69 0.40
N PRO A 401 -13.62 27.50 1.21
CA PRO A 401 -14.91 27.08 0.66
C PRO A 401 -15.25 28.07 -0.44
N ALA A 402 -15.64 27.56 -1.61
CA ALA A 402 -16.15 28.40 -2.70
C ALA A 402 -17.30 29.23 -2.08
N SER A 403 -17.09 30.55 -1.97
CA SER A 403 -18.16 31.47 -1.57
C SER A 403 -19.24 31.31 -2.64
N ASN A 404 -20.42 30.84 -2.24
CA ASN A 404 -21.61 30.92 -3.06
C ASN A 404 -21.80 32.42 -3.44
N SER A 405 -21.38 32.76 -4.64
CA SER A 405 -21.75 33.99 -5.31
C SER A 405 -22.80 33.69 -6.35
#